data_d7e2aba52a3cb4e5b7110f8f16ccd886
#
_entry.id   d7e2aba52a3cb4e5b7110f8f16ccd886
#
_cell.length_a   1.000
_cell.length_b   1.000
_cell.length_c   1.000
_cell.angle_alpha   90.00
_cell.angle_beta   90.00
_cell.angle_gamma   90.00
#
_symmetry.space_group_name_H-M   'P 1'
#
loop_
_entity.id
_entity.type
_entity.pdbx_description
1 polymer ?
#
loop_
_entity_poly.entity_id
_entity_poly.type
_entity_poly.pdbx_seq_one_letter_code
_entity_poly.pdbx_strand_id
1 'polypeptide(L)'
;MKSILQPLLMAAAIGSAGAASAAEQAPAVRYDTVQVKGAEVFYRESGPQDAPAVLLLHGFGASSHMFRNLIPELATGYRVIAPDLPGFGLTRTDKAFKYTFDNLADVIDAFTAAKGLQRYAIYVFDYGAPVGWRLAVRHPEKITAIVSQNGNGYEEGLSPGWEPMRAAWADPSPQNREALRKFNTLDMLKWQYVEGVKDTTVVAPDGYLLAHEAIERIGVEPQMDLLVDYGQNVKQYPQLHAYFRSHQPPLLAIWGKNDPFFLPPGAEAFKRDNPKAEVRFVDSGHFAIETHGAEIAREMRRFLDRHLGARK
;
A
#
# COMPACT_ATOMS: atom_id res chain seq x y z
N MET A 1 73.47 41.56 36.90
CA MET A 1 72.02 41.20 37.01
C MET A 1 71.70 40.36 35.79
N LYS A 2 71.55 39.03 35.98
CA LYS A 2 71.26 38.06 34.89
C LYS A 2 69.81 37.65 35.02
N SER A 3 69.01 37.99 34.01
CA SER A 3 67.63 37.61 33.89
C SER A 3 67.51 36.22 33.25
N ILE A 4 66.84 35.29 33.91
CA ILE A 4 66.62 33.91 33.45
C ILE A 4 65.22 33.87 32.82
N LEU A 5 65.15 33.64 31.49
CA LEU A 5 63.89 33.29 30.80
C LEU A 5 63.60 31.78 30.95
N GLN A 6 62.48 31.45 31.50
CA GLN A 6 61.90 30.09 31.45
C GLN A 6 61.07 29.89 30.17
N PRO A 7 61.15 28.76 29.48
CA PRO A 7 60.26 28.46 28.37
C PRO A 7 58.95 27.86 28.87
N LEU A 8 57.86 28.43 28.38
CA LEU A 8 56.48 27.93 28.58
C LEU A 8 56.24 26.72 27.65
N LEU A 9 56.07 25.52 28.23
CA LEU A 9 55.58 24.38 27.47
C LEU A 9 54.09 24.50 27.23
N MET A 10 53.66 24.65 25.96
CA MET A 10 52.29 24.52 25.55
C MET A 10 52.02 23.03 25.29
N ALA A 11 51.14 22.41 26.13
CA ALA A 11 50.63 21.08 25.90
C ALA A 11 49.49 21.18 24.87
N ALA A 12 49.70 20.61 23.69
CA ALA A 12 48.65 20.46 22.68
C ALA A 12 47.70 19.32 23.08
N ALA A 13 46.45 19.67 23.43
CA ALA A 13 45.38 18.73 23.64
C ALA A 13 44.91 18.21 22.27
N ILE A 14 45.24 16.94 21.96
CA ILE A 14 44.71 16.22 20.79
C ILE A 14 43.28 15.84 21.16
N GLY A 15 42.34 16.65 20.70
CA GLY A 15 40.90 16.31 20.74
C GLY A 15 40.64 15.13 19.79
N SER A 16 40.28 13.98 20.35
CA SER A 16 39.71 12.88 19.59
C SER A 16 38.35 13.34 19.02
N ALA A 17 38.32 13.70 17.73
CA ALA A 17 37.08 13.88 16.99
C ALA A 17 36.41 12.51 16.89
N GLY A 18 35.43 12.26 17.73
CA GLY A 18 34.53 11.13 17.58
C GLY A 18 33.87 11.18 16.18
N ALA A 19 34.17 10.16 15.36
CA ALA A 19 33.46 9.98 14.10
C ALA A 19 31.97 9.84 14.40
N ALA A 20 31.21 10.90 14.19
CA ALA A 20 29.76 10.81 14.12
C ALA A 20 29.44 9.85 12.98
N SER A 21 28.89 8.69 13.32
CA SER A 21 28.35 7.76 12.32
C SER A 21 27.35 8.57 11.49
N ALA A 22 27.67 8.80 10.21
CA ALA A 22 26.72 9.38 9.29
C ALA A 22 25.54 8.43 9.25
N ALA A 23 24.38 8.87 9.73
CA ALA A 23 23.14 8.13 9.55
C ALA A 23 23.00 7.89 8.05
N GLU A 24 22.97 6.62 7.64
CA GLU A 24 22.85 6.22 6.24
C GLU A 24 21.56 6.83 5.71
N GLN A 25 21.67 7.79 4.81
CA GLN A 25 20.50 8.47 4.24
C GLN A 25 19.70 7.44 3.44
N ALA A 26 18.37 7.42 3.66
CA ALA A 26 17.48 6.59 2.88
C ALA A 26 17.70 6.83 1.38
N PRO A 27 17.74 5.77 0.55
CA PRO A 27 17.91 5.92 -0.89
C PRO A 27 16.87 6.84 -1.50
N ALA A 28 17.29 7.65 -2.48
CA ALA A 28 16.38 8.58 -3.16
C ALA A 28 15.23 7.85 -3.85
N VAL A 29 14.02 8.39 -3.75
CA VAL A 29 12.86 7.91 -4.49
C VAL A 29 12.95 8.39 -5.93
N ARG A 30 12.80 7.46 -6.88
CA ARG A 30 12.73 7.73 -8.32
C ARG A 30 11.29 7.62 -8.78
N TYR A 31 10.96 8.38 -9.81
CA TYR A 31 9.63 8.46 -10.42
C TYR A 31 9.77 8.21 -11.91
N ASP A 32 8.96 7.29 -12.46
CA ASP A 32 9.02 6.94 -13.87
C ASP A 32 7.70 6.33 -14.34
N THR A 33 7.59 5.98 -15.60
CA THR A 33 6.43 5.30 -16.20
C THR A 33 6.85 4.05 -16.96
N VAL A 34 5.92 3.09 -17.05
CA VAL A 34 6.08 1.87 -17.88
C VAL A 34 4.83 1.68 -18.71
N GLN A 35 5.01 1.53 -20.04
CA GLN A 35 3.92 1.24 -20.96
C GLN A 35 3.62 -0.27 -20.96
N VAL A 36 2.43 -0.66 -20.51
CA VAL A 36 1.96 -2.05 -20.46
C VAL A 36 0.45 -2.14 -20.67
N LYS A 37 -0.03 -3.13 -21.43
CA LYS A 37 -1.46 -3.49 -21.52
C LYS A 37 -2.44 -2.32 -21.68
N GLY A 38 -2.11 -1.33 -22.52
CA GLY A 38 -2.95 -0.16 -22.75
C GLY A 38 -2.94 0.87 -21.60
N ALA A 39 -1.94 0.80 -20.72
CA ALA A 39 -1.70 1.76 -19.66
C ALA A 39 -0.25 2.22 -19.63
N GLU A 40 -0.04 3.53 -19.44
CA GLU A 40 1.22 4.13 -19.02
C GLU A 40 1.21 4.21 -17.49
N VAL A 41 1.77 3.18 -16.87
CA VAL A 41 1.74 3.02 -15.40
C VAL A 41 2.82 3.91 -14.79
N PHE A 42 2.42 4.93 -14.05
CA PHE A 42 3.33 5.71 -13.20
C PHE A 42 3.68 4.92 -11.95
N TYR A 43 4.94 5.03 -11.50
CA TYR A 43 5.37 4.38 -10.26
C TYR A 43 6.46 5.16 -9.53
N ARG A 44 6.59 4.86 -8.23
CA ARG A 44 7.70 5.27 -7.36
C ARG A 44 8.56 4.05 -7.09
N GLU A 45 9.89 4.23 -7.10
CA GLU A 45 10.83 3.17 -6.80
C GLU A 45 11.99 3.70 -5.95
N SER A 46 12.41 2.92 -4.95
CA SER A 46 13.56 3.24 -4.11
C SER A 46 14.22 1.97 -3.59
N GLY A 47 15.46 2.09 -3.15
CA GLY A 47 16.25 0.99 -2.60
C GLY A 47 17.15 0.28 -3.63
N PRO A 48 18.00 -0.66 -3.14
CA PRO A 48 18.94 -1.39 -4.00
C PRO A 48 18.20 -2.31 -4.98
N GLN A 49 18.63 -2.33 -6.24
CA GLN A 49 17.97 -3.10 -7.31
C GLN A 49 18.05 -4.62 -7.11
N ASP A 50 19.06 -5.09 -6.40
CA ASP A 50 19.33 -6.50 -6.10
C ASP A 50 18.82 -6.95 -4.71
N ALA A 51 18.19 -6.03 -3.95
CA ALA A 51 17.53 -6.36 -2.69
C ALA A 51 16.19 -7.09 -2.92
N PRO A 52 15.67 -7.82 -1.91
CA PRO A 52 14.33 -8.41 -1.99
C PRO A 52 13.29 -7.34 -2.32
N ALA A 53 12.44 -7.63 -3.31
CA ALA A 53 11.47 -6.66 -3.81
C ALA A 53 10.18 -6.65 -2.99
N VAL A 54 9.61 -5.45 -2.81
CA VAL A 54 8.31 -5.21 -2.17
C VAL A 54 7.47 -4.34 -3.11
N LEU A 55 6.34 -4.89 -3.55
CA LEU A 55 5.34 -4.20 -4.38
C LEU A 55 4.25 -3.64 -3.47
N LEU A 56 4.04 -2.31 -3.51
CA LEU A 56 3.04 -1.61 -2.71
C LEU A 56 1.84 -1.24 -3.58
N LEU A 57 0.67 -1.82 -3.28
CA LEU A 57 -0.58 -1.60 -4.02
C LEU A 57 -1.56 -0.79 -3.18
N HIS A 58 -1.85 0.43 -3.64
CA HIS A 58 -2.80 1.35 -3.02
C HIS A 58 -4.25 1.00 -3.36
N GLY A 59 -5.19 1.71 -2.76
CA GLY A 59 -6.62 1.49 -2.94
C GLY A 59 -7.40 2.67 -3.51
N PHE A 60 -8.71 2.61 -3.34
CA PHE A 60 -9.64 3.67 -3.69
C PHE A 60 -9.33 4.96 -2.92
N GLY A 61 -9.55 6.10 -3.55
CA GLY A 61 -9.27 7.40 -2.92
C GLY A 61 -7.79 7.66 -2.60
N ALA A 62 -6.87 6.91 -3.24
CA ALA A 62 -5.44 7.01 -3.03
C ALA A 62 -4.63 6.88 -4.33
N SER A 63 -3.32 6.94 -4.19
CA SER A 63 -2.32 6.62 -5.21
C SER A 63 -1.04 6.15 -4.51
N SER A 64 0.02 5.88 -5.24
CA SER A 64 1.34 5.60 -4.65
C SER A 64 1.84 6.71 -3.71
N HIS A 65 1.22 7.90 -3.73
CA HIS A 65 1.51 8.98 -2.80
C HIS A 65 1.28 8.60 -1.33
N MET A 66 0.31 7.71 -1.05
CA MET A 66 0.08 7.24 0.32
C MET A 66 1.31 6.56 0.94
N PHE A 67 2.22 6.05 0.13
CA PHE A 67 3.44 5.38 0.57
C PHE A 67 4.65 6.31 0.71
N ARG A 68 4.48 7.65 0.57
CA ARG A 68 5.57 8.64 0.60
C ARG A 68 6.47 8.54 1.82
N ASN A 69 5.87 8.23 2.98
CA ASN A 69 6.61 8.07 4.24
C ASN A 69 7.04 6.62 4.50
N LEU A 70 6.37 5.62 3.90
CA LEU A 70 6.71 4.21 4.06
C LEU A 70 7.90 3.79 3.19
N ILE A 71 7.98 4.29 1.96
CA ILE A 71 9.04 3.95 1.01
C ILE A 71 10.44 4.18 1.60
N PRO A 72 10.79 5.36 2.17
CA PRO A 72 12.11 5.60 2.73
C PRO A 72 12.47 4.64 3.87
N GLU A 73 11.49 4.28 4.71
CA GLU A 73 11.68 3.37 5.85
C GLU A 73 12.05 1.94 5.41
N LEU A 74 11.55 1.49 4.28
CA LEU A 74 11.82 0.16 3.75
C LEU A 74 13.02 0.12 2.81
N ALA A 75 13.29 1.21 2.11
CA ALA A 75 14.27 1.27 1.01
C ALA A 75 15.73 1.05 1.44
N THR A 76 16.03 1.11 2.72
CA THR A 76 17.37 0.79 3.24
C THR A 76 17.71 -0.70 3.13
N GLY A 77 16.71 -1.59 3.08
CA GLY A 77 16.92 -3.05 3.02
C GLY A 77 16.16 -3.76 1.90
N TYR A 78 15.27 -3.05 1.21
CA TYR A 78 14.39 -3.62 0.20
C TYR A 78 14.35 -2.76 -1.07
N ARG A 79 14.13 -3.39 -2.21
CA ARG A 79 13.72 -2.72 -3.44
C ARG A 79 12.22 -2.47 -3.37
N VAL A 80 11.81 -1.24 -3.13
CA VAL A 80 10.40 -0.86 -2.91
C VAL A 80 9.84 -0.24 -4.18
N ILE A 81 8.71 -0.75 -4.68
CA ILE A 81 8.08 -0.28 -5.91
C ILE A 81 6.59 -0.07 -5.64
N ALA A 82 6.08 1.10 -5.98
CA ALA A 82 4.70 1.51 -5.76
C ALA A 82 4.09 2.08 -7.05
N PRO A 83 3.38 1.29 -7.86
CA PRO A 83 2.65 1.80 -9.02
C PRO A 83 1.37 2.52 -8.62
N ASP A 84 0.94 3.47 -9.43
CA ASP A 84 -0.44 3.96 -9.44
C ASP A 84 -1.29 3.00 -10.27
N LEU A 85 -2.39 2.50 -9.70
CA LEU A 85 -3.33 1.62 -10.41
C LEU A 85 -4.02 2.37 -11.56
N PRO A 86 -4.42 1.69 -12.66
CA PRO A 86 -5.22 2.30 -13.71
C PRO A 86 -6.50 2.95 -13.16
N GLY A 87 -6.75 4.20 -13.55
CA GLY A 87 -7.85 5.01 -13.02
C GLY A 87 -7.49 5.86 -11.79
N PHE A 88 -6.25 5.81 -11.32
CA PHE A 88 -5.77 6.53 -10.14
C PHE A 88 -4.47 7.28 -10.41
N GLY A 89 -4.17 8.23 -9.53
CA GLY A 89 -2.91 8.94 -9.48
C GLY A 89 -2.49 9.51 -10.83
N LEU A 90 -1.25 9.24 -11.24
CA LEU A 90 -0.65 9.73 -12.49
C LEU A 90 -0.64 8.70 -13.62
N THR A 91 -1.13 7.48 -13.39
CA THR A 91 -1.28 6.47 -14.44
C THR A 91 -2.30 6.92 -15.48
N ARG A 92 -1.96 6.74 -16.74
CA ARG A 92 -2.81 7.03 -17.90
C ARG A 92 -3.22 5.74 -18.57
N THR A 93 -4.39 5.72 -19.18
CA THR A 93 -4.91 4.57 -19.91
C THR A 93 -5.39 4.97 -21.29
N ASP A 94 -5.40 4.01 -22.21
CA ASP A 94 -6.02 4.19 -23.52
C ASP A 94 -7.53 4.43 -23.35
N LYS A 95 -8.14 5.14 -24.31
CA LYS A 95 -9.58 5.45 -24.29
C LYS A 95 -10.48 4.22 -24.27
N ALA A 96 -9.99 3.08 -24.79
CA ALA A 96 -10.73 1.82 -24.81
C ALA A 96 -10.52 0.95 -23.56
N PHE A 97 -9.73 1.43 -22.59
CA PHE A 97 -9.45 0.68 -21.37
C PHE A 97 -10.73 0.44 -20.56
N LYS A 98 -10.95 -0.82 -20.15
CA LYS A 98 -12.09 -1.20 -19.31
C LYS A 98 -11.65 -1.34 -17.88
N TYR A 99 -12.28 -0.59 -16.99
CA TYR A 99 -11.94 -0.58 -15.57
C TYR A 99 -12.65 -1.73 -14.85
N THR A 100 -11.94 -2.85 -14.77
CA THR A 100 -12.31 -4.05 -13.98
C THR A 100 -11.10 -4.48 -13.15
N PHE A 101 -11.32 -5.14 -12.02
CA PHE A 101 -10.21 -5.65 -11.20
C PHE A 101 -9.36 -6.69 -11.93
N ASP A 102 -9.95 -7.44 -12.85
CA ASP A 102 -9.19 -8.37 -13.70
C ASP A 102 -8.22 -7.61 -14.61
N ASN A 103 -8.67 -6.54 -15.28
CA ASN A 103 -7.81 -5.72 -16.12
C ASN A 103 -6.75 -4.95 -15.31
N LEU A 104 -7.11 -4.44 -14.12
CA LEU A 104 -6.14 -3.83 -13.21
C LEU A 104 -5.03 -4.83 -12.85
N ALA A 105 -5.42 -6.06 -12.49
CA ALA A 105 -4.47 -7.12 -12.17
C ALA A 105 -3.61 -7.52 -13.37
N ASP A 106 -4.17 -7.57 -14.58
CA ASP A 106 -3.44 -7.84 -15.83
C ASP A 106 -2.38 -6.77 -16.12
N VAL A 107 -2.72 -5.49 -15.89
CA VAL A 107 -1.77 -4.38 -16.03
C VAL A 107 -0.65 -4.50 -14.99
N ILE A 108 -0.98 -4.78 -13.73
CA ILE A 108 0.04 -4.88 -12.67
C ILE A 108 0.90 -6.13 -12.85
N ASP A 109 0.36 -7.26 -13.32
CA ASP A 109 1.17 -8.44 -13.66
C ASP A 109 2.16 -8.13 -14.79
N ALA A 110 1.71 -7.49 -15.87
CA ALA A 110 2.58 -7.03 -16.94
C ALA A 110 3.63 -6.01 -16.46
N PHE A 111 3.24 -5.10 -15.55
CA PHE A 111 4.15 -4.16 -14.91
C PHE A 111 5.24 -4.88 -14.09
N THR A 112 4.88 -5.89 -13.27
CA THR A 112 5.88 -6.66 -12.50
C THR A 112 6.86 -7.38 -13.42
N ALA A 113 6.38 -7.93 -14.54
CA ALA A 113 7.23 -8.56 -15.55
C ALA A 113 8.18 -7.54 -16.21
N ALA A 114 7.68 -6.36 -16.61
CA ALA A 114 8.48 -5.28 -17.20
C ALA A 114 9.54 -4.74 -16.22
N LYS A 115 9.27 -4.76 -14.91
CA LYS A 115 10.22 -4.39 -13.84
C LYS A 115 11.18 -5.53 -13.47
N GLY A 116 11.07 -6.70 -14.10
CA GLY A 116 11.92 -7.86 -13.83
C GLY A 116 11.67 -8.49 -12.46
N LEU A 117 10.49 -8.34 -11.87
CA LEU A 117 10.16 -8.89 -10.55
C LEU A 117 9.82 -10.38 -10.67
N GLN A 118 10.80 -11.24 -10.41
CA GLN A 118 10.62 -12.69 -10.43
C GLN A 118 9.98 -13.22 -9.13
N ARG A 119 10.38 -12.65 -7.99
CA ARG A 119 9.84 -12.95 -6.67
C ARG A 119 9.76 -11.65 -5.86
N TYR A 120 8.63 -11.42 -5.18
CA TYR A 120 8.40 -10.18 -4.45
C TYR A 120 7.37 -10.38 -3.32
N ALA A 121 7.52 -9.59 -2.27
CA ALA A 121 6.45 -9.42 -1.29
C ALA A 121 5.42 -8.42 -1.83
N ILE A 122 4.17 -8.58 -1.42
CA ILE A 122 3.12 -7.60 -1.71
C ILE A 122 2.64 -6.93 -0.43
N TYR A 123 2.48 -5.61 -0.48
CA TYR A 123 1.64 -4.87 0.44
C TYR A 123 0.35 -4.51 -0.31
N VAL A 124 -0.77 -4.79 0.29
CA VAL A 124 -2.09 -4.52 -0.29
C VAL A 124 -2.93 -3.68 0.65
N PHE A 125 -3.58 -2.67 0.09
CA PHE A 125 -4.51 -1.80 0.77
C PHE A 125 -5.79 -1.66 -0.07
N ASP A 126 -6.97 -1.84 0.55
CA ASP A 126 -8.28 -1.61 -0.09
C ASP A 126 -8.37 -2.25 -1.50
N TYR A 127 -8.50 -1.48 -2.61
CA TYR A 127 -8.50 -1.99 -3.99
C TYR A 127 -7.18 -2.65 -4.41
N GLY A 128 -6.08 -2.31 -3.76
CA GLY A 128 -4.82 -3.03 -3.94
C GLY A 128 -4.92 -4.50 -3.50
N ALA A 129 -5.83 -4.83 -2.57
CA ALA A 129 -6.03 -6.19 -2.13
C ALA A 129 -6.62 -7.10 -3.24
N PRO A 130 -7.75 -6.81 -3.88
CA PRO A 130 -8.25 -7.64 -4.98
C PRO A 130 -7.27 -7.73 -6.17
N VAL A 131 -6.45 -6.70 -6.42
CA VAL A 131 -5.37 -6.78 -7.42
C VAL A 131 -4.28 -7.74 -6.94
N GLY A 132 -3.76 -7.56 -5.71
CA GLY A 132 -2.73 -8.40 -5.13
C GLY A 132 -3.16 -9.86 -4.95
N TRP A 133 -4.43 -10.11 -4.60
CA TRP A 133 -4.99 -11.45 -4.49
C TRP A 133 -4.98 -12.19 -5.84
N ARG A 134 -5.30 -11.50 -6.93
CA ARG A 134 -5.21 -12.07 -8.27
C ARG A 134 -3.78 -12.43 -8.65
N LEU A 135 -2.81 -11.58 -8.34
CA LEU A 135 -1.40 -11.90 -8.55
C LEU A 135 -0.98 -13.13 -7.75
N ALA A 136 -1.39 -13.21 -6.47
CA ALA A 136 -1.04 -14.32 -5.59
C ALA A 136 -1.66 -15.66 -6.04
N VAL A 137 -2.90 -15.63 -6.48
CA VAL A 137 -3.60 -16.83 -6.98
C VAL A 137 -3.03 -17.30 -8.32
N ARG A 138 -2.70 -16.35 -9.22
CA ARG A 138 -2.18 -16.66 -10.57
C ARG A 138 -0.71 -17.11 -10.54
N HIS A 139 0.09 -16.55 -9.65
CA HIS A 139 1.54 -16.72 -9.56
C HIS A 139 2.00 -16.98 -8.13
N PRO A 140 1.52 -18.05 -7.47
CA PRO A 140 1.86 -18.31 -6.07
C PRO A 140 3.37 -18.43 -5.82
N GLU A 141 4.13 -18.88 -6.82
CA GLU A 141 5.59 -19.04 -6.76
C GLU A 141 6.34 -17.71 -6.72
N LYS A 142 5.72 -16.62 -7.17
CA LYS A 142 6.33 -15.28 -7.15
C LYS A 142 6.13 -14.57 -5.81
N ILE A 143 5.11 -14.91 -5.03
CA ILE A 143 4.76 -14.21 -3.79
C ILE A 143 5.56 -14.75 -2.62
N THR A 144 6.43 -13.93 -2.07
CA THR A 144 7.33 -14.29 -0.97
C THR A 144 6.76 -14.01 0.42
N ALA A 145 5.95 -12.96 0.54
CA ALA A 145 5.22 -12.58 1.75
C ALA A 145 4.08 -11.63 1.39
N ILE A 146 3.12 -11.52 2.29
CA ILE A 146 1.95 -10.64 2.14
C ILE A 146 1.82 -9.75 3.38
N VAL A 147 1.67 -8.45 3.16
CA VAL A 147 1.23 -7.49 4.17
C VAL A 147 -0.11 -6.91 3.73
N SER A 148 -1.16 -7.17 4.49
CA SER A 148 -2.50 -6.63 4.22
C SER A 148 -2.84 -5.53 5.23
N GLN A 149 -2.86 -4.29 4.78
CA GLN A 149 -3.31 -3.17 5.57
C GLN A 149 -4.74 -2.81 5.14
N ASN A 150 -5.72 -3.16 5.97
CA ASN A 150 -7.15 -2.97 5.64
C ASN A 150 -7.51 -3.49 4.22
N GLY A 151 -6.80 -4.51 3.77
CA GLY A 151 -7.00 -5.19 2.49
C GLY A 151 -7.82 -6.46 2.67
N ASN A 152 -9.13 -6.34 2.48
CA ASN A 152 -10.07 -7.40 2.80
C ASN A 152 -10.03 -8.58 1.79
N GLY A 153 -10.33 -9.77 2.30
CA GLY A 153 -10.43 -11.01 1.51
C GLY A 153 -11.55 -11.95 2.02
N TYR A 154 -12.44 -11.45 2.90
CA TYR A 154 -13.46 -12.23 3.57
C TYR A 154 -14.77 -11.45 3.69
N GLU A 155 -15.91 -12.12 3.58
CA GLU A 155 -17.22 -11.48 3.70
C GLU A 155 -17.44 -10.87 5.09
N GLU A 156 -16.90 -11.49 6.13
CA GLU A 156 -16.98 -11.02 7.52
C GLU A 156 -16.33 -9.64 7.72
N GLY A 157 -15.44 -9.25 6.80
CA GLY A 157 -14.84 -7.93 6.81
C GLY A 157 -15.69 -6.84 6.18
N LEU A 158 -16.72 -7.17 5.42
CA LEU A 158 -17.56 -6.18 4.75
C LEU A 158 -18.59 -5.59 5.71
N SER A 159 -18.49 -4.29 6.01
CA SER A 159 -19.43 -3.58 6.87
C SER A 159 -20.82 -3.40 6.23
N PRO A 160 -21.84 -3.00 6.99
CA PRO A 160 -23.12 -2.56 6.44
C PRO A 160 -23.01 -1.37 5.47
N GLY A 161 -21.92 -0.58 5.55
CA GLY A 161 -21.65 0.50 4.60
C GLY A 161 -21.51 0.06 3.13
N TRP A 162 -21.34 -1.24 2.88
CA TRP A 162 -21.29 -1.82 1.53
C TRP A 162 -22.67 -2.04 0.89
N GLU A 163 -23.76 -1.77 1.60
CA GLU A 163 -25.11 -2.04 1.08
C GLU A 163 -25.39 -1.35 -0.27
N PRO A 164 -25.05 -0.06 -0.51
CA PRO A 164 -25.24 0.57 -1.81
C PRO A 164 -24.45 -0.12 -2.94
N MET A 165 -23.22 -0.61 -2.64
CA MET A 165 -22.43 -1.38 -3.60
C MET A 165 -23.06 -2.75 -3.86
N ARG A 166 -23.50 -3.45 -2.81
CA ARG A 166 -24.21 -4.75 -2.96
C ARG A 166 -25.45 -4.63 -3.83
N ALA A 167 -26.23 -3.56 -3.66
CA ALA A 167 -27.41 -3.27 -4.50
C ALA A 167 -26.99 -3.12 -5.97
N ALA A 168 -25.92 -2.36 -6.25
CA ALA A 168 -25.42 -2.18 -7.61
C ALA A 168 -24.78 -3.45 -8.21
N TRP A 169 -24.23 -4.35 -7.38
CA TRP A 169 -23.73 -5.65 -7.85
C TRP A 169 -24.86 -6.60 -8.22
N ALA A 170 -25.96 -6.55 -7.48
CA ALA A 170 -27.14 -7.38 -7.73
C ALA A 170 -27.95 -6.90 -8.93
N ASP A 171 -28.10 -5.59 -9.06
CA ASP A 171 -28.78 -4.89 -10.17
C ASP A 171 -28.00 -3.65 -10.59
N PRO A 172 -27.18 -3.72 -11.65
CA PRO A 172 -26.38 -2.59 -12.14
C PRO A 172 -27.21 -1.59 -12.95
N SER A 173 -28.45 -1.33 -12.53
CA SER A 173 -29.31 -0.31 -13.13
C SER A 173 -28.69 1.09 -13.03
N PRO A 174 -29.05 2.02 -13.92
CA PRO A 174 -28.57 3.39 -13.85
C PRO A 174 -28.81 4.06 -12.50
N GLN A 175 -29.93 3.74 -11.84
CA GLN A 175 -30.27 4.28 -10.52
C GLN A 175 -29.30 3.78 -9.44
N ASN A 176 -29.03 2.48 -9.36
CA ASN A 176 -28.12 1.90 -8.38
C ASN A 176 -26.68 2.36 -8.64
N ARG A 177 -26.28 2.45 -9.92
CA ARG A 177 -24.97 3.00 -10.29
C ARG A 177 -24.84 4.47 -9.83
N GLU A 178 -25.85 5.32 -10.10
CA GLU A 178 -25.81 6.74 -9.73
C GLU A 178 -25.72 6.93 -8.20
N ALA A 179 -26.33 6.04 -7.41
CA ALA A 179 -26.22 6.07 -5.95
C ALA A 179 -24.78 5.92 -5.44
N LEU A 180 -23.86 5.38 -6.26
CA LEU A 180 -22.44 5.23 -5.92
C LEU A 180 -21.62 6.51 -6.17
N ARG A 181 -22.13 7.47 -6.94
CA ARG A 181 -21.41 8.69 -7.31
C ARG A 181 -20.95 9.48 -6.08
N LYS A 182 -21.72 9.48 -5.01
CA LYS A 182 -21.40 10.16 -3.74
C LYS A 182 -20.05 9.75 -3.13
N PHE A 183 -19.59 8.51 -3.37
CA PHE A 183 -18.33 8.02 -2.84
C PHE A 183 -17.10 8.71 -3.46
N ASN A 184 -17.29 9.41 -4.59
CA ASN A 184 -16.24 10.08 -5.34
C ASN A 184 -16.17 11.61 -5.04
N THR A 185 -16.98 12.12 -4.13
CA THR A 185 -16.93 13.54 -3.73
C THR A 185 -15.77 13.82 -2.79
N LEU A 186 -15.25 15.05 -2.81
CA LEU A 186 -14.17 15.46 -1.89
C LEU A 186 -14.52 15.21 -0.43
N ASP A 187 -15.76 15.52 -0.02
CA ASP A 187 -16.21 15.31 1.36
C ASP A 187 -16.18 13.83 1.75
N MET A 188 -16.59 12.94 0.86
CA MET A 188 -16.56 11.51 1.11
C MET A 188 -15.15 10.96 1.10
N LEU A 189 -14.27 11.43 0.21
CA LEU A 189 -12.85 11.07 0.22
C LEU A 189 -12.20 11.52 1.54
N LYS A 190 -12.40 12.77 1.95
CA LYS A 190 -11.91 13.26 3.24
C LYS A 190 -12.44 12.42 4.41
N TRP A 191 -13.74 12.11 4.40
CA TRP A 191 -14.36 11.28 5.44
C TRP A 191 -13.67 9.91 5.57
N GLN A 192 -13.33 9.25 4.46
CA GLN A 192 -12.62 7.97 4.47
C GLN A 192 -11.24 8.06 5.16
N TYR A 193 -10.56 9.20 5.07
CA TYR A 193 -9.26 9.42 5.71
C TYR A 193 -9.36 9.69 7.21
N VAL A 194 -10.44 10.35 7.65
CA VAL A 194 -10.55 10.82 9.03
C VAL A 194 -11.47 9.97 9.90
N GLU A 195 -12.41 9.21 9.32
CA GLU A 195 -13.33 8.38 10.10
C GLU A 195 -12.58 7.30 10.87
N GLY A 196 -12.92 7.14 12.15
CA GLY A 196 -12.24 6.20 13.04
C GLY A 196 -10.88 6.68 13.56
N VAL A 197 -10.46 7.91 13.21
CA VAL A 197 -9.22 8.53 13.70
C VAL A 197 -9.55 9.40 14.92
N LYS A 198 -8.81 9.21 16.02
CA LYS A 198 -9.03 9.94 17.29
C LYS A 198 -8.66 11.43 17.18
N ASP A 199 -7.52 11.73 16.59
CA ASP A 199 -7.04 13.10 16.33
C ASP A 199 -6.92 13.30 14.82
N THR A 200 -7.94 13.91 14.23
CA THR A 200 -7.99 14.14 12.77
C THR A 200 -7.03 15.24 12.30
N THR A 201 -6.44 16.02 13.22
CA THR A 201 -5.49 17.10 12.87
C THR A 201 -4.16 16.58 12.37
N VAL A 202 -3.82 15.31 12.65
CA VAL A 202 -2.59 14.66 12.17
C VAL A 202 -2.75 14.04 10.78
N VAL A 203 -3.96 14.01 10.21
CA VAL A 203 -4.22 13.49 8.86
C VAL A 203 -3.86 14.56 7.83
N ALA A 204 -2.83 14.31 7.04
CA ALA A 204 -2.40 15.22 6.00
C ALA A 204 -3.46 15.37 4.90
N PRO A 205 -3.85 16.60 4.52
CA PRO A 205 -4.91 16.80 3.53
C PRO A 205 -4.52 16.46 2.10
N ASP A 206 -3.24 16.42 1.80
CA ASP A 206 -2.70 16.17 0.45
C ASP A 206 -3.16 14.81 -0.11
N GLY A 207 -3.33 13.78 0.73
CA GLY A 207 -3.78 12.47 0.30
C GLY A 207 -5.14 12.51 -0.42
N TYR A 208 -6.18 12.98 0.28
CA TYR A 208 -7.53 13.04 -0.30
C TYR A 208 -7.71 14.18 -1.32
N LEU A 209 -6.94 15.28 -1.22
CA LEU A 209 -6.98 16.35 -2.23
C LEU A 209 -6.40 15.88 -3.57
N LEU A 210 -5.25 15.19 -3.57
CA LEU A 210 -4.65 14.62 -4.77
C LEU A 210 -5.53 13.51 -5.38
N ALA A 211 -6.20 12.72 -4.54
CA ALA A 211 -7.15 11.72 -5.02
C ALA A 211 -8.34 12.36 -5.73
N HIS A 212 -8.91 13.43 -5.16
CA HIS A 212 -9.99 14.18 -5.78
C HIS A 212 -9.57 14.83 -7.09
N GLU A 213 -8.39 15.49 -7.12
CA GLU A 213 -7.82 16.06 -8.34
C GLU A 213 -7.64 15.01 -9.45
N ALA A 214 -7.20 13.81 -9.09
CA ALA A 214 -7.08 12.71 -10.04
C ALA A 214 -8.45 12.30 -10.62
N ILE A 215 -9.50 12.23 -9.79
CA ILE A 215 -10.87 11.93 -10.24
C ILE A 215 -11.39 13.03 -11.18
N GLU A 216 -11.19 14.32 -10.84
CA GLU A 216 -11.58 15.44 -11.70
C GLU A 216 -10.88 15.39 -13.07
N ARG A 217 -9.60 15.02 -13.10
CA ARG A 217 -8.79 14.95 -14.32
C ARG A 217 -9.10 13.73 -15.19
N ILE A 218 -9.34 12.56 -14.57
CA ILE A 218 -9.57 11.28 -15.26
C ILE A 218 -11.05 11.14 -15.62
N GLY A 219 -11.92 11.72 -14.82
CA GLY A 219 -13.36 11.52 -14.83
C GLY A 219 -13.79 10.50 -13.77
N VAL A 220 -15.04 10.58 -13.34
CA VAL A 220 -15.59 9.71 -12.27
C VAL A 220 -15.94 8.30 -12.77
N GLU A 221 -16.17 8.11 -14.06
CA GLU A 221 -16.69 6.85 -14.61
C GLU A 221 -15.77 5.63 -14.34
N PRO A 222 -14.43 5.73 -14.43
CA PRO A 222 -13.54 4.66 -14.00
C PRO A 222 -13.78 4.17 -12.56
N GLN A 223 -14.03 5.10 -11.65
CA GLN A 223 -14.30 4.78 -10.25
C GLN A 223 -15.67 4.12 -10.08
N MET A 224 -16.66 4.57 -10.83
CA MET A 224 -18.00 3.99 -10.86
C MET A 224 -17.98 2.55 -11.40
N ASP A 225 -17.19 2.29 -12.45
CA ASP A 225 -17.02 0.95 -13.00
C ASP A 225 -16.40 0.00 -11.96
N LEU A 226 -15.35 0.44 -11.26
CA LEU A 226 -14.68 -0.36 -10.24
C LEU A 226 -15.57 -0.62 -9.02
N LEU A 227 -16.39 0.36 -8.58
CA LEU A 227 -17.35 0.15 -7.49
C LEU A 227 -18.38 -0.94 -7.84
N VAL A 228 -18.85 -0.95 -9.08
CA VAL A 228 -19.77 -1.99 -9.58
C VAL A 228 -19.04 -3.34 -9.73
N ASP A 229 -17.83 -3.33 -10.31
CA ASP A 229 -17.05 -4.56 -10.54
C ASP A 229 -16.55 -5.20 -9.22
N TYR A 230 -16.54 -4.47 -8.10
CA TYR A 230 -16.06 -5.01 -6.82
C TYR A 230 -16.80 -6.29 -6.39
N GLY A 231 -18.05 -6.45 -6.79
CA GLY A 231 -18.81 -7.70 -6.56
C GLY A 231 -18.13 -8.95 -7.11
N GLN A 232 -17.32 -8.82 -8.19
CA GLN A 232 -16.54 -9.95 -8.72
C GLN A 232 -15.41 -10.37 -7.76
N ASN A 233 -14.89 -9.44 -6.94
CA ASN A 233 -13.87 -9.77 -5.94
C ASN A 233 -14.44 -10.67 -4.85
N VAL A 234 -15.64 -10.37 -4.38
CA VAL A 234 -16.34 -11.20 -3.37
C VAL A 234 -16.58 -12.62 -3.93
N LYS A 235 -16.98 -12.75 -5.19
CA LYS A 235 -17.14 -14.06 -5.85
C LYS A 235 -15.85 -14.86 -5.96
N GLN A 236 -14.67 -14.21 -5.90
CA GLN A 236 -13.36 -14.85 -5.96
C GLN A 236 -12.82 -15.25 -4.58
N TYR A 237 -13.44 -14.86 -3.47
CA TYR A 237 -12.98 -15.21 -2.13
C TYR A 237 -12.78 -16.72 -1.91
N PRO A 238 -13.65 -17.64 -2.38
CA PRO A 238 -13.40 -19.07 -2.24
C PRO A 238 -12.08 -19.54 -2.88
N GLN A 239 -11.69 -18.95 -4.03
CA GLN A 239 -10.43 -19.25 -4.70
C GLN A 239 -9.23 -18.70 -3.92
N LEU A 240 -9.36 -17.49 -3.38
CA LEU A 240 -8.35 -16.88 -2.50
C LEU A 240 -8.14 -17.71 -1.22
N HIS A 241 -9.24 -18.17 -0.58
CA HIS A 241 -9.16 -19.02 0.60
C HIS A 241 -8.48 -20.37 0.29
N ALA A 242 -8.75 -20.97 -0.89
CA ALA A 242 -8.06 -22.17 -1.34
C ALA A 242 -6.55 -21.93 -1.51
N TYR A 243 -6.16 -20.77 -2.06
CA TYR A 243 -4.76 -20.37 -2.15
C TYR A 243 -4.11 -20.27 -0.76
N PHE A 244 -4.73 -19.60 0.21
CA PHE A 244 -4.19 -19.50 1.56
C PHE A 244 -4.03 -20.86 2.23
N ARG A 245 -5.00 -21.78 2.09
CA ARG A 245 -4.90 -23.14 2.64
C ARG A 245 -3.77 -23.94 2.02
N SER A 246 -3.58 -23.85 0.72
CA SER A 246 -2.61 -24.68 -0.01
C SER A 246 -1.18 -24.16 0.04
N HIS A 247 -0.97 -22.83 0.05
CA HIS A 247 0.34 -22.22 -0.05
C HIS A 247 0.86 -21.66 1.27
N GLN A 248 -0.04 -21.30 2.21
CA GLN A 248 0.33 -20.79 3.54
C GLN A 248 1.43 -19.71 3.49
N PRO A 249 1.32 -18.66 2.64
CA PRO A 249 2.36 -17.64 2.53
C PRO A 249 2.55 -16.95 3.90
N PRO A 250 3.77 -16.49 4.24
CA PRO A 250 3.91 -15.53 5.33
C PRO A 250 2.95 -14.36 5.13
N LEU A 251 2.08 -14.11 6.13
CA LEU A 251 1.04 -13.07 6.04
C LEU A 251 0.97 -12.27 7.33
N LEU A 252 1.02 -10.95 7.20
CA LEU A 252 0.80 -9.98 8.26
C LEU A 252 -0.40 -9.11 7.87
N ALA A 253 -1.49 -9.19 8.64
CA ALA A 253 -2.60 -8.26 8.57
C ALA A 253 -2.39 -7.15 9.62
N ILE A 254 -2.20 -5.90 9.17
CA ILE A 254 -2.18 -4.71 10.02
C ILE A 254 -3.45 -3.92 9.73
N TRP A 255 -4.25 -3.65 10.76
CA TRP A 255 -5.61 -3.16 10.54
C TRP A 255 -5.95 -1.98 11.42
N GLY A 256 -6.46 -0.92 10.83
CA GLY A 256 -7.14 0.13 11.57
C GLY A 256 -8.44 -0.43 12.15
N LYS A 257 -8.49 -0.61 13.48
CA LYS A 257 -9.62 -1.32 14.14
C LYS A 257 -10.96 -0.60 14.02
N ASN A 258 -10.94 0.71 13.69
CA ASN A 258 -12.10 1.55 13.55
C ASN A 258 -12.49 1.79 12.08
N ASP A 259 -11.99 0.95 11.15
CA ASP A 259 -12.30 1.05 9.73
C ASP A 259 -13.81 0.92 9.50
N PRO A 260 -14.47 1.92 8.86
CA PRO A 260 -15.91 1.87 8.60
C PRO A 260 -16.29 0.96 7.44
N PHE A 261 -15.32 0.54 6.60
CA PHE A 261 -15.55 -0.30 5.43
C PHE A 261 -15.17 -1.75 5.67
N PHE A 262 -13.95 -1.99 6.16
CA PHE A 262 -13.41 -3.33 6.39
C PHE A 262 -13.21 -3.58 7.88
N LEU A 263 -14.15 -4.31 8.45
CA LEU A 263 -14.23 -4.58 9.88
C LEU A 263 -13.12 -5.53 10.36
N PRO A 264 -12.70 -5.44 11.64
CA PRO A 264 -11.71 -6.32 12.27
C PRO A 264 -11.92 -7.83 12.06
N PRO A 265 -13.16 -8.37 12.02
CA PRO A 265 -13.38 -9.78 11.71
C PRO A 265 -12.80 -10.23 10.37
N GLY A 266 -12.67 -9.34 9.36
CA GLY A 266 -12.01 -9.63 8.10
C GLY A 266 -10.51 -9.88 8.26
N ALA A 267 -9.84 -9.15 9.15
CA ALA A 267 -8.43 -9.39 9.49
C ALA A 267 -8.25 -10.70 10.25
N GLU A 268 -9.11 -10.99 11.23
CA GLU A 268 -9.03 -12.23 11.99
C GLU A 268 -9.32 -13.48 11.13
N ALA A 269 -10.17 -13.34 10.11
CA ALA A 269 -10.56 -14.43 9.22
C ALA A 269 -9.38 -15.00 8.41
N PHE A 270 -8.28 -14.25 8.22
CA PHE A 270 -7.07 -14.80 7.58
C PHE A 270 -6.53 -16.04 8.30
N LYS A 271 -6.64 -16.09 9.64
CA LYS A 271 -6.16 -17.24 10.43
C LYS A 271 -6.95 -18.52 10.17
N ARG A 272 -8.17 -18.45 9.68
CA ARG A 272 -9.00 -19.62 9.32
C ARG A 272 -8.36 -20.43 8.20
N ASP A 273 -7.83 -19.76 7.19
CA ASP A 273 -7.27 -20.40 6.00
C ASP A 273 -5.73 -20.37 5.98
N ASN A 274 -5.11 -19.50 6.77
CA ASN A 274 -3.67 -19.44 7.04
C ASN A 274 -3.40 -19.29 8.53
N PRO A 275 -3.33 -20.41 9.29
CA PRO A 275 -3.19 -20.39 10.76
C PRO A 275 -1.93 -19.66 11.26
N LYS A 276 -0.91 -19.48 10.41
CA LYS A 276 0.32 -18.74 10.74
C LYS A 276 0.22 -17.24 10.46
N ALA A 277 -0.92 -16.75 9.97
CA ALA A 277 -1.12 -15.32 9.75
C ALA A 277 -1.00 -14.53 11.06
N GLU A 278 -0.21 -13.47 11.01
CA GLU A 278 -0.10 -12.51 12.11
C GLU A 278 -1.16 -11.42 11.92
N VAL A 279 -1.87 -11.07 12.99
CA VAL A 279 -2.86 -9.98 12.97
C VAL A 279 -2.47 -8.94 14.01
N ARG A 280 -2.47 -7.68 13.61
CA ARG A 280 -2.19 -6.52 14.46
C ARG A 280 -3.26 -5.45 14.22
N PHE A 281 -3.70 -4.83 15.30
CA PHE A 281 -4.64 -3.71 15.23
C PHE A 281 -3.97 -2.43 15.71
N VAL A 282 -4.24 -1.34 14.98
CA VAL A 282 -3.88 0.02 15.39
C VAL A 282 -5.15 0.84 15.64
N ASP A 283 -5.08 1.82 16.52
CA ASP A 283 -6.23 2.66 16.91
C ASP A 283 -6.47 3.76 15.87
N SER A 284 -6.90 3.35 14.69
CA SER A 284 -7.13 4.22 13.53
C SER A 284 -8.27 3.69 12.66
N GLY A 285 -8.69 4.51 11.70
CA GLY A 285 -9.65 4.17 10.66
C GLY A 285 -9.02 3.46 9.46
N HIS A 286 -9.67 3.63 8.31
CA HIS A 286 -9.31 2.96 7.06
C HIS A 286 -7.88 3.29 6.59
N PHE A 287 -7.54 4.58 6.53
CA PHE A 287 -6.20 5.05 6.12
C PHE A 287 -5.20 5.04 7.29
N ALA A 288 -5.07 3.89 7.98
CA ALA A 288 -4.21 3.76 9.16
C ALA A 288 -2.75 4.18 8.91
N ILE A 289 -2.26 4.05 7.68
CA ILE A 289 -0.91 4.46 7.29
C ILE A 289 -0.68 5.98 7.45
N GLU A 290 -1.70 6.81 7.33
CA GLU A 290 -1.58 8.26 7.48
C GLU A 290 -1.32 8.69 8.93
N THR A 291 -1.81 7.92 9.90
CA THR A 291 -1.71 8.24 11.33
C THR A 291 -0.72 7.36 12.09
N HIS A 292 -0.55 6.11 11.65
CA HIS A 292 0.31 5.11 12.29
C HIS A 292 1.43 4.62 11.37
N GLY A 293 1.81 5.42 10.35
CA GLY A 293 2.78 5.03 9.32
C GLY A 293 4.10 4.50 9.87
N ALA A 294 4.68 5.16 10.90
CA ALA A 294 5.91 4.73 11.54
C ALA A 294 5.77 3.39 12.29
N GLU A 295 4.61 3.12 12.92
CA GLU A 295 4.33 1.84 13.56
C GLU A 295 4.17 0.73 12.52
N ILE A 296 3.38 0.98 11.48
CA ILE A 296 3.18 0.07 10.35
C ILE A 296 4.51 -0.26 9.68
N ALA A 297 5.36 0.74 9.43
CA ALA A 297 6.69 0.54 8.85
C ALA A 297 7.57 -0.39 9.72
N ARG A 298 7.61 -0.17 11.05
CA ARG A 298 8.37 -1.00 11.98
C ARG A 298 7.87 -2.45 12.01
N GLU A 299 6.56 -2.66 12.11
CA GLU A 299 5.97 -4.01 12.13
C GLU A 299 6.19 -4.73 10.79
N MET A 300 5.97 -4.02 9.69
CA MET A 300 6.22 -4.54 8.35
C MET A 300 7.70 -4.92 8.17
N ARG A 301 8.64 -4.06 8.58
CA ARG A 301 10.07 -4.34 8.49
C ARG A 301 10.45 -5.58 9.30
N ARG A 302 10.03 -5.66 10.57
CA ARG A 302 10.25 -6.83 11.42
C ARG A 302 9.73 -8.12 10.79
N PHE A 303 8.54 -8.05 10.20
CA PHE A 303 7.93 -9.18 9.52
C PHE A 303 8.72 -9.60 8.28
N LEU A 304 9.04 -8.65 7.40
CA LEU A 304 9.80 -8.91 6.17
C LEU A 304 11.23 -9.43 6.48
N ASP A 305 11.92 -8.86 7.47
CA ASP A 305 13.26 -9.29 7.88
C ASP A 305 13.27 -10.76 8.33
N ARG A 306 12.23 -11.22 9.05
CA ARG A 306 12.09 -12.63 9.46
C ARG A 306 11.87 -13.58 8.30
N HIS A 307 11.20 -13.16 7.25
CA HIS A 307 10.76 -14.05 6.18
C HIS A 307 11.57 -13.94 4.88
N LEU A 308 12.18 -12.78 4.61
CA LEU A 308 12.92 -12.53 3.36
C LEU A 308 14.43 -12.41 3.57
N GLY A 309 14.88 -12.23 4.80
CA GLY A 309 16.28 -11.99 5.12
C GLY A 309 16.73 -10.63 4.59
N ALA A 310 16.63 -9.57 5.38
CA ALA A 310 17.18 -8.27 5.00
C ALA A 310 18.71 -8.41 4.81
N ARG A 311 19.25 -7.76 3.78
CA ARG A 311 20.69 -7.46 3.77
C ARG A 311 21.00 -6.56 4.98
N LYS A 312 21.85 -7.05 5.87
CA LYS A 312 22.40 -6.27 6.98
C LYS A 312 23.32 -5.20 6.45
#